data_8696534261cc4fc84d357e5bd8007feb
#
_entry.id   8696534261cc4fc84d357e5bd8007feb
#
_cell.length_a   1.000
_cell.length_b   1.000
_cell.length_c   1.000
_cell.angle_alpha   90.00
_cell.angle_beta   90.00
_cell.angle_gamma   90.00
#
_symmetry.space_group_name_H-M   'P 1'
#
loop_
_entity.id
_entity.type
_entity.pdbx_description
1 polymer ?
#
loop_
_entity_poly.entity_id
_entity_poly.type
_entity_poly.pdbx_seq_one_letter_code
_entity_poly.pdbx_strand_id
1 'polypeptide(L)'
;MMTRRMFSTSILAGAAAALLPIAGRTQDSVKARNVVLVHGAYADASSWLAVIPYLQAAGMKATAVQNPLSSLADDVVATKRILALQDGPTVLAGHSWAGTVISEAGVDPKVSALVYVAARAPDAGEDYNALAAKFPKPPASAGLVESNGYAQLNEEAFVKYFAGDIDPVKARALYAVQGRISSTLFASRTTVAAWKSKPTFYAISKQDKTTSPELERFLADRMKAKTIEVDASHVSLISKPREIAELILLAAGNGRTGLER
;
A
#
# COMPACT_ATOMS: atom_id res chain seq x y z
N MET A 1 63.49 31.42 65.26
CA MET A 1 62.10 31.78 64.85
C MET A 1 61.71 30.89 63.72
N MET A 2 60.80 29.92 63.97
CA MET A 2 60.46 28.85 63.04
C MET A 2 59.21 29.26 62.21
N THR A 3 59.32 29.25 60.89
CA THR A 3 58.20 29.45 59.97
C THR A 3 57.70 28.08 59.41
N ARG A 4 56.48 27.73 59.79
CA ARG A 4 55.76 26.52 59.29
C ARG A 4 55.30 26.71 57.88
N ARG A 5 55.69 25.81 56.95
CA ARG A 5 55.14 25.67 55.65
C ARG A 5 53.88 24.77 55.71
N MET A 6 52.74 25.30 55.30
CA MET A 6 51.51 24.50 55.07
C MET A 6 51.57 23.91 53.69
N PHE A 7 51.40 22.59 53.60
CA PHE A 7 51.14 21.86 52.34
C PHE A 7 49.65 21.80 52.14
N SER A 8 49.18 22.40 51.05
CA SER A 8 47.76 22.22 50.54
C SER A 8 47.71 21.06 49.61
N THR A 9 47.01 20.00 49.99
CA THR A 9 46.68 18.85 49.15
C THR A 9 45.39 19.12 48.41
N SER A 10 45.45 19.29 47.06
CA SER A 10 44.31 19.42 46.18
C SER A 10 43.79 18.03 45.80
N ILE A 11 42.57 17.71 46.23
CA ILE A 11 41.86 16.50 45.85
C ILE A 11 41.14 16.78 44.54
N LEU A 12 41.56 16.14 43.42
CA LEU A 12 40.81 16.09 42.17
C LEU A 12 39.67 15.08 42.35
N ALA A 13 38.43 15.57 42.37
CA ALA A 13 37.25 14.75 42.27
C ALA A 13 36.95 14.46 40.78
N GLY A 14 37.25 13.25 40.34
CA GLY A 14 36.88 12.76 39.01
C GLY A 14 35.39 12.46 38.95
N ALA A 15 34.64 13.23 38.18
CA ALA A 15 33.23 12.92 37.86
C ALA A 15 33.17 11.80 36.80
N ALA A 16 32.85 10.58 37.21
CA ALA A 16 32.52 9.50 36.30
C ALA A 16 31.10 9.74 35.75
N ALA A 17 31.00 10.19 34.48
CA ALA A 17 29.73 10.26 33.75
C ALA A 17 29.27 8.84 33.42
N ALA A 18 28.28 8.33 34.13
CA ALA A 18 27.60 7.09 33.83
C ALA A 18 26.79 7.26 32.52
N LEU A 19 27.27 6.68 31.43
CA LEU A 19 26.50 6.50 30.19
C LEU A 19 25.38 5.50 30.47
N LEU A 20 24.18 6.02 30.74
CA LEU A 20 22.98 5.21 30.76
C LEU A 20 22.70 4.71 29.33
N PRO A 21 22.47 3.41 29.12
CA PRO A 21 22.06 2.92 27.82
C PRO A 21 20.70 3.55 27.47
N ILE A 22 20.66 4.28 26.36
CA ILE A 22 19.39 4.70 25.76
C ILE A 22 18.70 3.41 25.35
N ALA A 23 17.77 2.92 26.18
CA ALA A 23 16.86 1.85 25.83
C ALA A 23 16.09 2.33 24.60
N GLY A 24 16.47 1.79 23.44
CA GLY A 24 15.70 1.98 22.20
C GLY A 24 14.27 1.56 22.52
N ARG A 25 13.34 2.53 22.55
CA ARG A 25 11.92 2.24 22.56
C ARG A 25 11.65 1.43 21.30
N THR A 26 11.51 0.12 21.42
CA THR A 26 10.78 -0.68 20.44
C THR A 26 9.39 -0.04 20.38
N GLN A 27 9.11 0.63 19.28
CA GLN A 27 7.79 1.19 19.02
C GLN A 27 6.86 -0.02 18.97
N ASP A 28 6.12 -0.29 20.05
CA ASP A 28 5.09 -1.32 20.07
C ASP A 28 4.20 -1.07 18.85
N SER A 29 4.21 -2.00 17.91
CA SER A 29 3.40 -1.89 16.69
C SER A 29 1.94 -1.78 17.13
N VAL A 30 1.33 -0.63 16.84
CA VAL A 30 -0.09 -0.39 17.16
C VAL A 30 -0.91 -1.47 16.46
N LYS A 31 -1.50 -2.38 17.22
CA LYS A 31 -2.34 -3.44 16.65
C LYS A 31 -3.61 -2.84 16.07
N ALA A 32 -3.73 -2.90 14.75
CA ALA A 32 -4.95 -2.51 14.07
C ALA A 32 -5.97 -3.65 14.10
N ARG A 33 -7.24 -3.30 14.34
CA ARG A 33 -8.39 -4.23 14.23
C ARG A 33 -9.21 -3.99 12.98
N ASN A 34 -9.02 -2.85 12.33
CA ASN A 34 -9.76 -2.44 11.16
C ASN A 34 -8.86 -2.50 9.93
N VAL A 35 -9.46 -2.85 8.79
CA VAL A 35 -8.85 -2.68 7.48
C VAL A 35 -9.85 -2.07 6.50
N VAL A 36 -9.40 -1.05 5.78
CA VAL A 36 -10.14 -0.44 4.68
C VAL A 36 -9.46 -0.85 3.38
N LEU A 37 -10.23 -1.47 2.50
CA LEU A 37 -9.77 -2.11 1.26
C LEU A 37 -10.25 -1.27 0.07
N VAL A 38 -9.33 -0.76 -0.74
CA VAL A 38 -9.62 0.15 -1.85
C VAL A 38 -9.27 -0.54 -3.17
N HIS A 39 -10.26 -0.68 -4.07
CA HIS A 39 -10.08 -1.33 -5.38
C HIS A 39 -9.43 -0.41 -6.40
N GLY A 40 -8.81 -1.00 -7.43
CA GLY A 40 -8.17 -0.31 -8.53
C GLY A 40 -9.12 0.12 -9.65
N ALA A 41 -8.54 0.66 -10.72
CA ALA A 41 -9.22 0.88 -11.99
C ALA A 41 -9.70 -0.45 -12.59
N TYR A 42 -10.71 -0.41 -13.42
CA TYR A 42 -11.29 -1.58 -14.12
C TYR A 42 -11.83 -2.67 -13.18
N ALA A 43 -12.09 -2.33 -11.91
CA ALA A 43 -12.56 -3.22 -10.88
C ALA A 43 -13.61 -2.53 -10.00
N ASP A 44 -14.13 -3.24 -9.03
CA ASP A 44 -14.98 -2.74 -7.95
C ASP A 44 -14.58 -3.39 -6.61
N ALA A 45 -15.30 -3.08 -5.53
CA ALA A 45 -15.00 -3.60 -4.21
C ALA A 45 -15.08 -5.14 -4.13
N SER A 46 -15.79 -5.81 -5.04
CA SER A 46 -15.89 -7.27 -5.06
C SER A 46 -14.55 -7.95 -5.39
N SER A 47 -13.58 -7.21 -5.94
CA SER A 47 -12.21 -7.72 -6.15
C SER A 47 -11.53 -8.17 -4.85
N TRP A 48 -11.97 -7.68 -3.70
CA TRP A 48 -11.45 -8.04 -2.38
C TRP A 48 -12.17 -9.23 -1.72
N LEU A 49 -13.26 -9.76 -2.33
CA LEU A 49 -14.07 -10.83 -1.74
C LEU A 49 -13.27 -12.08 -1.34
N ALA A 50 -12.23 -12.42 -2.07
CA ALA A 50 -11.40 -13.58 -1.75
C ALA A 50 -10.47 -13.35 -0.55
N VAL A 51 -10.07 -12.11 -0.27
CA VAL A 51 -9.17 -11.72 0.83
C VAL A 51 -9.95 -11.56 2.15
N ILE A 52 -11.16 -10.99 2.09
CA ILE A 52 -11.97 -10.62 3.27
C ILE A 52 -12.16 -11.77 4.25
N PRO A 53 -12.49 -13.03 3.85
CA PRO A 53 -12.69 -14.13 4.79
C PRO A 53 -11.45 -14.43 5.63
N TYR A 54 -10.25 -14.34 5.07
CA TYR A 54 -9.00 -14.55 5.81
C TYR A 54 -8.79 -13.47 6.89
N LEU A 55 -9.10 -12.21 6.57
CA LEU A 55 -8.99 -11.09 7.51
C LEU A 55 -10.01 -11.23 8.64
N GLN A 56 -11.27 -11.59 8.32
CA GLN A 56 -12.33 -11.81 9.29
C GLN A 56 -12.02 -13.00 10.20
N ALA A 57 -11.49 -14.11 9.65
CA ALA A 57 -11.08 -15.27 10.45
C ALA A 57 -9.95 -14.92 11.45
N ALA A 58 -9.13 -13.92 11.13
CA ALA A 58 -8.11 -13.37 12.03
C ALA A 58 -8.65 -12.28 12.99
N GLY A 59 -9.97 -12.04 13.01
CA GLY A 59 -10.63 -11.08 13.92
C GLY A 59 -10.58 -9.62 13.46
N MET A 60 -10.21 -9.35 12.20
CA MET A 60 -10.23 -7.99 11.64
C MET A 60 -11.63 -7.61 11.14
N LYS A 61 -11.98 -6.33 11.33
CA LYS A 61 -13.14 -5.70 10.70
C LYS A 61 -12.71 -5.17 9.33
N ALA A 62 -13.11 -5.86 8.26
CA ALA A 62 -12.80 -5.48 6.89
C ALA A 62 -13.95 -4.70 6.25
N THR A 63 -13.65 -3.56 5.65
CA THR A 63 -14.62 -2.75 4.90
C THR A 63 -14.02 -2.38 3.55
N ALA A 64 -14.71 -2.73 2.47
CA ALA A 64 -14.29 -2.38 1.12
C ALA A 64 -14.96 -1.08 0.66
N VAL A 65 -14.17 -0.23 0.01
CA VAL A 65 -14.62 1.05 -0.57
C VAL A 65 -15.16 0.81 -1.98
N GLN A 66 -16.23 1.47 -2.34
CA GLN A 66 -16.70 1.59 -3.73
C GLN A 66 -16.21 2.92 -4.29
N ASN A 67 -15.13 2.88 -5.07
CA ASN A 67 -14.57 4.04 -5.73
C ASN A 67 -15.42 4.41 -6.96
N PRO A 68 -15.80 5.69 -7.14
CA PRO A 68 -16.52 6.10 -8.34
C PRO A 68 -15.66 6.11 -9.61
N LEU A 69 -14.32 6.14 -9.50
CA LEU A 69 -13.37 6.17 -10.62
C LEU A 69 -13.55 7.38 -11.56
N SER A 70 -14.24 8.41 -11.10
CA SER A 70 -14.50 9.66 -11.81
C SER A 70 -13.36 10.66 -11.70
N SER A 71 -12.72 10.73 -10.53
CA SER A 71 -11.52 11.54 -10.26
C SER A 71 -10.78 11.03 -9.03
N LEU A 72 -9.50 11.41 -8.86
CA LEU A 72 -8.77 11.15 -7.63
C LEU A 72 -9.47 11.74 -6.41
N ALA A 73 -10.00 12.95 -6.54
CA ALA A 73 -10.68 13.63 -5.44
C ALA A 73 -11.93 12.85 -4.97
N ASP A 74 -12.73 12.33 -5.89
CA ASP A 74 -13.93 11.56 -5.56
C ASP A 74 -13.57 10.21 -4.90
N ASP A 75 -12.55 9.51 -5.40
CA ASP A 75 -12.07 8.26 -4.83
C ASP A 75 -11.49 8.47 -3.42
N VAL A 76 -10.75 9.57 -3.21
CA VAL A 76 -10.24 9.97 -1.88
C VAL A 76 -11.39 10.30 -0.93
N VAL A 77 -12.41 11.02 -1.38
CA VAL A 77 -13.61 11.32 -0.56
C VAL A 77 -14.34 10.04 -0.19
N ALA A 78 -14.53 9.10 -1.13
CA ALA A 78 -15.14 7.80 -0.85
C ALA A 78 -14.34 7.03 0.21
N THR A 79 -13.02 6.97 0.07
CA THR A 79 -12.11 6.32 1.02
C THR A 79 -12.18 6.97 2.42
N LYS A 80 -12.12 8.30 2.50
CA LYS A 80 -12.18 9.05 3.77
C LYS A 80 -13.53 8.85 4.49
N ARG A 81 -14.65 8.72 3.76
CA ARG A 81 -15.95 8.39 4.37
C ARG A 81 -15.91 7.05 5.11
N ILE A 82 -15.27 6.04 4.52
CA ILE A 82 -15.15 4.71 5.16
C ILE A 82 -14.14 4.77 6.32
N LEU A 83 -13.03 5.51 6.19
CA LEU A 83 -12.08 5.72 7.29
C LEU A 83 -12.76 6.42 8.50
N ALA A 84 -13.63 7.38 8.26
CA ALA A 84 -14.36 8.08 9.31
C ALA A 84 -15.20 7.14 10.19
N LEU A 85 -15.72 6.05 9.62
CA LEU A 85 -16.53 5.05 10.32
C LEU A 85 -15.71 4.08 11.16
N GLN A 86 -14.37 4.08 11.03
CA GLN A 86 -13.53 3.15 11.79
C GLN A 86 -13.38 3.59 13.24
N ASP A 87 -13.44 2.64 14.16
CA ASP A 87 -13.41 2.84 15.61
C ASP A 87 -11.99 2.82 16.23
N GLY A 88 -10.93 2.85 15.42
CA GLY A 88 -9.56 2.82 15.91
C GLY A 88 -8.51 2.68 14.80
N PRO A 89 -7.29 2.26 15.18
CA PRO A 89 -6.21 2.07 14.22
C PRO A 89 -6.61 1.17 13.07
N THR A 90 -6.32 1.61 11.85
CA THR A 90 -6.81 1.02 10.61
C THR A 90 -5.67 0.80 9.63
N VAL A 91 -5.55 -0.39 9.06
CA VAL A 91 -4.73 -0.63 7.87
C VAL A 91 -5.49 -0.12 6.65
N LEU A 92 -4.84 0.66 5.80
CA LEU A 92 -5.41 1.09 4.53
C LEU A 92 -4.70 0.35 3.39
N ALA A 93 -5.42 -0.53 2.71
CA ALA A 93 -4.88 -1.35 1.62
C ALA A 93 -5.46 -0.92 0.27
N GLY A 94 -4.59 -0.75 -0.73
CA GLY A 94 -4.96 -0.32 -2.07
C GLY A 94 -4.38 -1.21 -3.16
N HIS A 95 -5.22 -1.60 -4.11
CA HIS A 95 -4.82 -2.33 -5.31
C HIS A 95 -4.67 -1.39 -6.50
N SER A 96 -3.60 -1.54 -7.27
CA SER A 96 -3.43 -0.88 -8.57
C SER A 96 -3.56 0.66 -8.48
N TRP A 97 -4.53 1.26 -9.18
CA TRP A 97 -4.86 2.69 -9.11
C TRP A 97 -5.05 3.19 -7.68
N ALA A 98 -5.67 2.37 -6.83
CA ALA A 98 -5.92 2.75 -5.43
C ALA A 98 -4.64 3.03 -4.64
N GLY A 99 -3.48 2.63 -5.10
CA GLY A 99 -2.21 3.08 -4.52
C GLY A 99 -2.04 4.60 -4.57
N THR A 100 -2.53 5.27 -5.64
CA THR A 100 -2.60 6.74 -5.70
C THR A 100 -3.58 7.28 -4.66
N VAL A 101 -4.75 6.64 -4.53
CA VAL A 101 -5.79 7.04 -3.56
C VAL A 101 -5.29 6.93 -2.12
N ILE A 102 -4.65 5.79 -1.77
CA ILE A 102 -4.14 5.58 -0.40
C ILE A 102 -2.90 6.41 -0.10
N SER A 103 -2.12 6.81 -1.12
CA SER A 103 -1.02 7.78 -0.95
C SER A 103 -1.55 9.16 -0.56
N GLU A 104 -2.73 9.55 -1.03
CA GLU A 104 -3.41 10.81 -0.69
C GLU A 104 -4.20 10.71 0.62
N ALA A 105 -5.04 9.67 0.77
CA ALA A 105 -5.92 9.51 1.93
C ALA A 105 -5.20 9.02 3.19
N GLY A 106 -4.05 8.37 3.04
CA GLY A 106 -3.36 7.66 4.12
C GLY A 106 -2.71 8.54 5.19
N VAL A 107 -2.69 9.86 5.01
CA VAL A 107 -2.28 10.82 6.05
C VAL A 107 -3.30 10.92 7.19
N ASP A 108 -4.49 10.35 7.03
CA ASP A 108 -5.51 10.30 8.08
C ASP A 108 -4.91 9.72 9.38
N PRO A 109 -5.15 10.35 10.55
CA PRO A 109 -4.59 9.91 11.82
C PRO A 109 -5.02 8.49 12.25
N LYS A 110 -6.17 8.00 11.78
CA LYS A 110 -6.60 6.62 12.02
C LYS A 110 -5.79 5.58 11.25
N VAL A 111 -5.12 5.97 10.15
CA VAL A 111 -4.32 5.04 9.35
C VAL A 111 -3.01 4.73 10.07
N SER A 112 -2.84 3.48 10.48
CA SER A 112 -1.65 2.99 11.19
C SER A 112 -0.60 2.39 10.25
N ALA A 113 -1.00 1.88 9.08
CA ALA A 113 -0.11 1.32 8.06
C ALA A 113 -0.78 1.34 6.68
N LEU A 114 0.04 1.31 5.63
CA LEU A 114 -0.36 1.26 4.23
C LEU A 114 0.07 -0.07 3.60
N VAL A 115 -0.82 -0.68 2.83
CA VAL A 115 -0.53 -1.89 2.05
C VAL A 115 -0.83 -1.63 0.57
N TYR A 116 0.17 -1.76 -0.26
CA TYR A 116 0.10 -1.61 -1.71
C TYR A 116 0.09 -2.99 -2.36
N VAL A 117 -0.85 -3.27 -3.24
CA VAL A 117 -0.95 -4.56 -3.95
C VAL A 117 -0.92 -4.29 -5.45
N ALA A 118 0.18 -4.66 -6.13
CA ALA A 118 0.42 -4.35 -7.55
C ALA A 118 0.09 -2.88 -7.89
N ALA A 119 0.49 -1.94 -7.05
CA ALA A 119 -0.14 -0.63 -6.96
C ALA A 119 0.79 0.53 -7.28
N ARG A 120 0.19 1.61 -7.78
CA ARG A 120 0.86 2.91 -7.95
C ARG A 120 1.24 3.47 -6.57
N ALA A 121 2.36 4.18 -6.50
CA ALA A 121 2.80 4.85 -5.28
C ALA A 121 3.49 6.18 -5.61
N PRO A 122 2.73 7.19 -6.08
CA PRO A 122 3.29 8.48 -6.48
C PRO A 122 3.86 9.23 -5.28
N ASP A 123 4.84 10.07 -5.56
CA ASP A 123 5.24 11.16 -4.66
C ASP A 123 4.28 12.35 -4.81
N ALA A 124 4.31 13.29 -3.86
CA ALA A 124 3.52 14.51 -3.94
C ALA A 124 3.87 15.31 -5.20
N GLY A 125 2.85 15.66 -6.01
CA GLY A 125 3.01 16.40 -7.26
C GLY A 125 3.63 15.62 -8.41
N GLU A 126 4.02 14.35 -8.21
CA GLU A 126 4.71 13.55 -9.22
C GLU A 126 3.83 13.29 -10.45
N ASP A 127 4.43 13.41 -11.63
CA ASP A 127 3.88 12.86 -12.85
C ASP A 127 4.15 11.36 -12.91
N TYR A 128 3.20 10.58 -12.40
CA TYR A 128 3.36 9.13 -12.37
C TYR A 128 3.45 8.50 -13.77
N ASN A 129 2.79 9.07 -14.78
CA ASN A 129 2.86 8.55 -16.14
C ASN A 129 4.26 8.74 -16.73
N ALA A 130 4.90 9.90 -16.46
CA ALA A 130 6.28 10.15 -16.85
C ALA A 130 7.28 9.23 -16.10
N LEU A 131 7.01 8.91 -14.83
CA LEU A 131 7.78 7.92 -14.09
C LEU A 131 7.63 6.53 -14.73
N ALA A 132 6.39 6.07 -14.93
CA ALA A 132 6.10 4.75 -15.48
C ALA A 132 6.66 4.54 -16.88
N ALA A 133 6.77 5.60 -17.69
CA ALA A 133 7.33 5.55 -19.02
C ALA A 133 8.84 5.21 -19.06
N LYS A 134 9.53 5.24 -17.91
CA LYS A 134 10.94 4.82 -17.78
C LYS A 134 11.10 3.29 -17.64
N PHE A 135 10.01 2.56 -17.51
CA PHE A 135 9.96 1.11 -17.32
C PHE A 135 9.31 0.42 -18.53
N PRO A 136 9.45 -0.91 -18.67
CA PRO A 136 8.81 -1.64 -19.75
C PRO A 136 7.31 -1.35 -19.86
N LYS A 137 6.86 -1.04 -21.08
CA LYS A 137 5.45 -0.75 -21.33
C LYS A 137 4.60 -2.01 -21.15
N PRO A 138 3.61 -2.02 -20.24
CA PRO A 138 2.80 -3.20 -20.01
C PRO A 138 1.90 -3.54 -21.22
N PRO A 139 1.77 -4.83 -21.60
CA PRO A 139 0.95 -5.26 -22.75
C PRO A 139 -0.52 -4.85 -22.65
N ALA A 140 -1.11 -4.82 -21.45
CA ALA A 140 -2.51 -4.45 -21.25
C ALA A 140 -2.85 -3.05 -21.79
N SER A 141 -1.86 -2.15 -21.84
CA SER A 141 -2.07 -0.78 -22.35
C SER A 141 -2.52 -0.70 -23.80
N ALA A 142 -2.23 -1.72 -24.61
CA ALA A 142 -2.69 -1.79 -26.01
C ALA A 142 -4.20 -2.09 -26.14
N GLY A 143 -4.82 -2.59 -25.07
CA GLY A 143 -6.25 -2.89 -25.04
C GLY A 143 -7.12 -1.81 -24.40
N LEU A 144 -6.56 -0.62 -24.14
CA LEU A 144 -7.33 0.49 -23.61
C LEU A 144 -8.28 1.02 -24.69
N VAL A 145 -9.55 1.13 -24.34
CA VAL A 145 -10.61 1.67 -25.21
C VAL A 145 -11.23 2.88 -24.52
N GLU A 146 -11.25 4.00 -25.23
CA GLU A 146 -11.84 5.25 -24.72
C GLU A 146 -13.12 5.60 -25.50
N SER A 147 -14.15 6.02 -24.78
CA SER A 147 -15.41 6.51 -25.34
C SER A 147 -16.10 7.45 -24.37
N ASN A 148 -16.58 8.57 -24.89
CA ASN A 148 -17.38 9.57 -24.13
C ASN A 148 -16.73 10.02 -22.81
N GLY A 149 -15.40 10.22 -22.80
CA GLY A 149 -14.66 10.68 -21.62
C GLY A 149 -14.38 9.59 -20.59
N TYR A 150 -14.67 8.32 -20.92
CA TYR A 150 -14.37 7.16 -20.09
C TYR A 150 -13.46 6.18 -20.82
N ALA A 151 -12.70 5.43 -20.04
CA ALA A 151 -11.81 4.37 -20.53
C ALA A 151 -12.09 3.04 -19.82
N GLN A 152 -11.82 1.95 -20.56
CA GLN A 152 -11.89 0.57 -20.05
C GLN A 152 -10.89 -0.29 -20.82
N LEU A 153 -10.55 -1.46 -20.29
CA LEU A 153 -9.85 -2.49 -21.05
C LEU A 153 -10.86 -3.23 -21.95
N ASN A 154 -10.45 -3.58 -23.17
CA ASN A 154 -11.21 -4.52 -23.98
C ASN A 154 -11.13 -5.94 -23.38
N GLU A 155 -12.01 -6.86 -23.82
CA GLU A 155 -12.11 -8.20 -23.25
C GLU A 155 -10.78 -8.98 -23.36
N GLU A 156 -10.11 -8.92 -24.52
CA GLU A 156 -8.86 -9.62 -24.73
C GLU A 156 -7.78 -9.17 -23.75
N ALA A 157 -7.58 -7.87 -23.62
CA ALA A 157 -6.56 -7.32 -22.70
C ALA A 157 -6.92 -7.59 -21.24
N PHE A 158 -8.20 -7.51 -20.90
CA PHE A 158 -8.65 -7.81 -19.53
C PHE A 158 -8.36 -9.27 -19.17
N VAL A 159 -8.83 -10.21 -19.99
CA VAL A 159 -8.70 -11.65 -19.71
C VAL A 159 -7.25 -12.12 -19.80
N LYS A 160 -6.48 -11.64 -20.79
CA LYS A 160 -5.13 -12.14 -21.06
C LYS A 160 -4.04 -11.47 -20.20
N TYR A 161 -4.21 -10.19 -19.85
CA TYR A 161 -3.17 -9.39 -19.22
C TYR A 161 -3.53 -8.90 -17.83
N PHE A 162 -4.77 -8.40 -17.61
CA PHE A 162 -5.20 -7.92 -16.30
C PHE A 162 -5.49 -9.09 -15.35
N ALA A 163 -6.24 -10.10 -15.81
CA ALA A 163 -6.65 -11.28 -15.04
C ALA A 163 -6.03 -12.58 -15.60
N GLY A 164 -4.78 -12.53 -16.07
CA GLY A 164 -4.16 -13.59 -16.88
C GLY A 164 -3.89 -14.91 -16.17
N ASP A 165 -3.94 -14.95 -14.84
CA ASP A 165 -3.81 -16.17 -14.01
C ASP A 165 -5.15 -16.61 -13.39
N ILE A 166 -6.26 -15.98 -13.79
CA ILE A 166 -7.61 -16.34 -13.37
C ILE A 166 -8.24 -17.28 -14.43
N ASP A 167 -9.05 -18.22 -13.96
CA ASP A 167 -9.85 -19.05 -14.86
C ASP A 167 -10.58 -18.18 -15.92
N PRO A 168 -10.53 -18.51 -17.22
CA PRO A 168 -11.04 -17.64 -18.27
C PRO A 168 -12.55 -17.35 -18.17
N VAL A 169 -13.37 -18.25 -17.62
CA VAL A 169 -14.80 -18.01 -17.41
C VAL A 169 -15.00 -16.97 -16.35
N LYS A 170 -14.26 -17.09 -15.23
CA LYS A 170 -14.26 -16.11 -14.14
C LYS A 170 -13.68 -14.78 -14.59
N ALA A 171 -12.60 -14.76 -15.38
CA ALA A 171 -12.00 -13.54 -15.90
C ALA A 171 -12.99 -12.76 -16.81
N ARG A 172 -13.77 -13.45 -17.67
CA ARG A 172 -14.84 -12.81 -18.45
C ARG A 172 -15.98 -12.27 -17.58
N ALA A 173 -16.34 -12.95 -16.49
CA ALA A 173 -17.32 -12.42 -15.55
C ALA A 173 -16.81 -11.14 -14.87
N LEU A 174 -15.54 -11.12 -14.47
CA LEU A 174 -14.89 -9.92 -13.92
C LEU A 174 -14.82 -8.78 -14.95
N TYR A 175 -14.54 -9.11 -16.23
CA TYR A 175 -14.60 -8.14 -17.32
C TYR A 175 -15.98 -7.49 -17.46
N ALA A 176 -17.05 -8.27 -17.35
CA ALA A 176 -18.42 -7.78 -17.50
C ALA A 176 -18.82 -6.76 -16.40
N VAL A 177 -18.19 -6.83 -15.22
CA VAL A 177 -18.44 -5.93 -14.10
C VAL A 177 -17.33 -4.89 -13.89
N GLN A 178 -16.38 -4.77 -14.86
CA GLN A 178 -15.31 -3.80 -14.71
C GLN A 178 -15.84 -2.36 -14.59
N GLY A 179 -15.33 -1.61 -13.61
CA GLY A 179 -15.61 -0.19 -13.48
C GLY A 179 -14.92 0.62 -14.58
N ARG A 180 -15.69 1.41 -15.34
CA ARG A 180 -15.11 2.38 -16.28
C ARG A 180 -14.47 3.52 -15.50
N ILE A 181 -13.33 3.99 -15.96
CA ILE A 181 -12.60 5.09 -15.36
C ILE A 181 -12.79 6.37 -16.17
N SER A 182 -12.73 7.55 -15.54
CA SER A 182 -12.53 8.79 -16.28
C SER A 182 -11.26 8.70 -17.14
N SER A 183 -11.30 9.12 -18.40
CA SER A 183 -10.12 9.10 -19.29
C SER A 183 -8.96 9.94 -18.76
N THR A 184 -9.23 10.89 -17.87
CA THR A 184 -8.21 11.76 -17.23
C THR A 184 -7.72 11.21 -15.90
N LEU A 185 -8.28 10.10 -15.39
CA LEU A 185 -8.00 9.59 -14.04
C LEU A 185 -6.50 9.40 -13.78
N PHE A 186 -5.80 8.77 -14.72
CA PHE A 186 -4.38 8.45 -14.57
C PHE A 186 -3.42 9.64 -14.72
N ALA A 187 -3.91 10.81 -15.14
CA ALA A 187 -3.15 12.05 -15.15
C ALA A 187 -3.19 12.80 -13.81
N SER A 188 -4.00 12.33 -12.86
CA SER A 188 -4.12 12.94 -11.55
C SER A 188 -2.80 12.86 -10.77
N ARG A 189 -2.52 13.90 -9.98
CA ARG A 189 -1.36 13.99 -9.10
C ARG A 189 -1.81 14.09 -7.65
N THR A 190 -1.10 13.43 -6.75
CA THR A 190 -1.32 13.55 -5.31
C THR A 190 -0.73 14.85 -4.78
N THR A 191 -1.32 15.39 -3.71
CA THR A 191 -0.80 16.56 -3.00
C THR A 191 0.14 16.18 -1.86
N VAL A 192 0.02 14.94 -1.40
CA VAL A 192 0.82 14.33 -0.35
C VAL A 192 1.24 12.91 -0.73
N ALA A 193 2.22 12.36 0.00
CA ALA A 193 2.68 10.99 -0.15
C ALA A 193 2.72 10.33 1.23
N ALA A 194 1.60 9.74 1.66
CA ALA A 194 1.43 9.17 3.00
C ALA A 194 2.47 8.08 3.34
N TRP A 195 2.98 7.37 2.32
CA TRP A 195 4.02 6.36 2.47
C TRP A 195 5.35 6.92 3.03
N LYS A 196 5.58 8.23 2.98
CA LYS A 196 6.76 8.87 3.61
C LYS A 196 6.68 8.93 5.13
N SER A 197 5.50 8.80 5.70
CA SER A 197 5.27 8.98 7.13
C SER A 197 4.59 7.79 7.82
N LYS A 198 4.17 6.79 7.06
CA LYS A 198 3.47 5.61 7.58
C LYS A 198 4.28 4.33 7.32
N PRO A 199 4.23 3.33 8.20
CA PRO A 199 4.70 1.99 7.89
C PRO A 199 4.07 1.48 6.60
N THR A 200 4.90 0.97 5.67
CA THR A 200 4.47 0.63 4.32
C THR A 200 4.83 -0.80 3.98
N PHE A 201 3.90 -1.47 3.31
CA PHE A 201 3.99 -2.85 2.87
C PHE A 201 3.63 -2.93 1.39
N TYR A 202 4.26 -3.84 0.65
CA TYR A 202 4.02 -3.97 -0.78
C TYR A 202 3.97 -5.44 -1.23
N ALA A 203 2.95 -5.81 -1.98
CA ALA A 203 2.88 -7.08 -2.71
C ALA A 203 3.16 -6.84 -4.20
N ILE A 204 4.28 -7.37 -4.68
CA ILE A 204 4.69 -7.33 -6.08
C ILE A 204 4.11 -8.55 -6.80
N SER A 205 3.44 -8.32 -7.93
CA SER A 205 2.90 -9.37 -8.80
C SER A 205 3.90 -9.69 -9.91
N LYS A 206 4.63 -10.83 -9.81
CA LYS A 206 5.75 -11.15 -10.71
C LYS A 206 5.37 -11.30 -12.19
N GLN A 207 4.13 -11.68 -12.48
CA GLN A 207 3.60 -11.89 -13.83
C GLN A 207 2.66 -10.76 -14.27
N ASP A 208 2.74 -9.60 -13.61
CA ASP A 208 1.89 -8.45 -13.95
C ASP A 208 2.20 -7.95 -15.37
N LYS A 209 1.14 -7.83 -16.17
CA LYS A 209 1.17 -7.30 -17.55
C LYS A 209 0.33 -6.03 -17.71
N THR A 210 -0.10 -5.45 -16.59
CA THR A 210 -0.86 -4.20 -16.48
C THR A 210 -0.03 -3.09 -15.84
N THR A 211 0.79 -3.45 -14.85
CA THR A 211 1.88 -2.65 -14.29
C THR A 211 3.18 -3.43 -14.50
N SER A 212 4.29 -2.76 -14.85
CA SER A 212 5.58 -3.47 -14.97
C SER A 212 6.05 -3.95 -13.60
N PRO A 213 6.41 -5.24 -13.42
CA PRO A 213 6.99 -5.72 -12.16
C PRO A 213 8.28 -4.99 -11.75
N GLU A 214 9.05 -4.49 -12.72
CA GLU A 214 10.23 -3.67 -12.47
C GLU A 214 9.85 -2.31 -11.85
N LEU A 215 8.75 -1.71 -12.31
CA LEU A 215 8.21 -0.50 -11.70
C LEU A 215 7.70 -0.78 -10.29
N GLU A 216 7.01 -1.89 -10.06
CA GLU A 216 6.53 -2.28 -8.74
C GLU A 216 7.70 -2.43 -7.75
N ARG A 217 8.79 -3.09 -8.15
CA ARG A 217 10.03 -3.21 -7.34
C ARG A 217 10.63 -1.85 -7.03
N PHE A 218 10.77 -1.00 -8.05
CA PHE A 218 11.27 0.36 -7.86
C PHE A 218 10.42 1.15 -6.85
N LEU A 219 9.09 1.05 -6.93
CA LEU A 219 8.19 1.74 -6.00
C LEU A 219 8.33 1.19 -4.57
N ALA A 220 8.38 -0.14 -4.41
CA ALA A 220 8.57 -0.79 -3.12
C ALA A 220 9.90 -0.38 -2.45
N ASP A 221 11.00 -0.37 -3.22
CA ASP A 221 12.33 0.05 -2.75
C ASP A 221 12.34 1.54 -2.38
N ARG A 222 11.75 2.41 -3.21
CA ARG A 222 11.65 3.85 -2.95
C ARG A 222 10.93 4.14 -1.63
N MET A 223 9.87 3.39 -1.35
CA MET A 223 9.09 3.49 -0.12
C MET A 223 9.75 2.80 1.07
N LYS A 224 10.82 2.02 0.87
CA LYS A 224 11.40 1.12 1.87
C LYS A 224 10.33 0.20 2.48
N ALA A 225 9.42 -0.27 1.65
CA ALA A 225 8.31 -1.11 2.06
C ALA A 225 8.77 -2.50 2.49
N LYS A 226 8.08 -3.10 3.47
CA LYS A 226 8.19 -4.53 3.71
C LYS A 226 7.48 -5.26 2.55
N THR A 227 8.23 -6.05 1.79
CA THR A 227 7.79 -6.53 0.48
C THR A 227 7.63 -8.04 0.45
N ILE A 228 6.60 -8.51 -0.25
CA ILE A 228 6.48 -9.88 -0.73
C ILE A 228 6.39 -9.89 -2.26
N GLU A 229 6.88 -10.94 -2.90
CA GLU A 229 6.65 -11.21 -4.31
C GLU A 229 5.75 -12.42 -4.47
N VAL A 230 4.65 -12.26 -5.22
CA VAL A 230 3.69 -13.34 -5.49
C VAL A 230 3.70 -13.72 -6.97
N ASP A 231 3.57 -15.01 -7.23
CA ASP A 231 3.51 -15.55 -8.58
C ASP A 231 2.07 -15.43 -9.11
N ALA A 232 1.73 -14.24 -9.58
CA ALA A 232 0.38 -13.83 -9.96
C ALA A 232 0.39 -12.78 -11.07
N SER A 233 -0.73 -12.65 -11.78
CA SER A 233 -1.04 -11.52 -12.65
C SER A 233 -1.36 -10.25 -11.83
N HIS A 234 -1.87 -9.21 -12.48
CA HIS A 234 -2.22 -7.95 -11.84
C HIS A 234 -3.21 -8.08 -10.67
N VAL A 235 -4.12 -9.06 -10.75
CA VAL A 235 -5.18 -9.27 -9.75
C VAL A 235 -4.79 -10.29 -8.68
N SER A 236 -3.59 -10.17 -8.12
CA SER A 236 -3.07 -11.08 -7.09
C SER A 236 -3.96 -11.19 -5.85
N LEU A 237 -4.74 -10.17 -5.53
CA LEU A 237 -5.76 -10.21 -4.46
C LEU A 237 -6.88 -11.24 -4.74
N ILE A 238 -7.06 -11.65 -6.01
CA ILE A 238 -8.06 -12.66 -6.41
C ILE A 238 -7.42 -14.04 -6.51
N SER A 239 -6.20 -14.14 -7.07
CA SER A 239 -5.53 -15.43 -7.32
C SER A 239 -4.67 -15.93 -6.17
N LYS A 240 -4.17 -15.01 -5.32
CA LYS A 240 -3.30 -15.28 -4.15
C LYS A 240 -3.86 -14.62 -2.88
N PRO A 241 -5.15 -14.80 -2.56
CA PRO A 241 -5.83 -14.03 -1.52
C PRO A 241 -5.25 -14.28 -0.13
N ARG A 242 -4.70 -15.46 0.13
CA ARG A 242 -4.10 -15.81 1.40
C ARG A 242 -2.82 -15.00 1.64
N GLU A 243 -1.93 -14.96 0.65
CA GLU A 243 -0.66 -14.24 0.72
C GLU A 243 -0.90 -12.73 0.91
N ILE A 244 -1.90 -12.19 0.22
CA ILE A 244 -2.30 -10.78 0.37
C ILE A 244 -2.89 -10.52 1.76
N ALA A 245 -3.73 -11.42 2.27
CA ALA A 245 -4.27 -11.30 3.63
C ALA A 245 -3.17 -11.37 4.69
N GLU A 246 -2.20 -12.27 4.55
CA GLU A 246 -1.06 -12.41 5.47
C GLU A 246 -0.22 -11.12 5.51
N LEU A 247 0.01 -10.46 4.36
CA LEU A 247 0.68 -9.16 4.30
C LEU A 247 -0.11 -8.06 5.03
N ILE A 248 -1.43 -8.04 4.86
CA ILE A 248 -2.32 -7.09 5.56
C ILE A 248 -2.31 -7.36 7.08
N LEU A 249 -2.32 -8.62 7.50
CA LEU A 249 -2.24 -9.00 8.91
C LEU A 249 -0.88 -8.63 9.52
N LEU A 250 0.21 -8.77 8.76
CA LEU A 250 1.53 -8.30 9.18
C LEU A 250 1.52 -6.78 9.37
N ALA A 251 0.92 -6.02 8.46
CA ALA A 251 0.77 -4.57 8.56
C ALA A 251 -0.09 -4.14 9.76
N ALA A 252 -1.06 -4.98 10.16
CA ALA A 252 -1.91 -4.76 11.33
C ALA A 252 -1.21 -5.07 12.67
N GLY A 253 0.04 -5.56 12.66
CA GLY A 253 0.73 -6.03 13.87
C GLY A 253 0.20 -7.37 14.41
N ASN A 254 -0.57 -8.11 13.60
CA ASN A 254 -1.19 -9.40 13.95
C ASN A 254 -0.49 -10.59 13.24
N GLY A 255 0.50 -10.33 12.39
CA GLY A 255 1.23 -11.36 11.64
C GLY A 255 2.15 -12.17 12.56
N ARG A 256 2.13 -13.50 12.42
CA ARG A 256 3.23 -14.31 12.92
C ARG A 256 4.45 -13.98 12.07
N THR A 257 5.60 -13.76 12.70
CA THR A 257 6.91 -13.48 12.08
C THR A 257 7.45 -14.70 11.30
N GLY A 258 6.68 -15.20 10.35
CA GLY A 258 7.01 -16.38 9.52
C GLY A 258 7.51 -16.04 8.12
N LEU A 259 7.65 -14.75 7.77
CA LEU A 259 8.20 -14.30 6.48
C LEU A 259 9.73 -14.11 6.48
N GLU A 260 10.41 -14.42 7.60
CA GLU A 260 11.87 -14.55 7.62
C GLU A 260 12.24 -15.99 7.28
N ARG A 261 12.19 -16.35 6.00
CA ARG A 261 12.91 -17.51 5.44
C ARG A 261 13.35 -17.24 4.01
#